data_671727d5fc43e76b33791f870a188314
#
_entry.id   671727d5fc43e76b33791f870a188314
#
_cell.length_a   1.000
_cell.length_b   1.000
_cell.length_c   1.000
_cell.angle_alpha   90.00
_cell.angle_beta   90.00
_cell.angle_gamma   90.00
#
_symmetry.space_group_name_H-M   'P 1'
#
loop_
_entity.id
_entity.type
_entity.pdbx_description
1 polymer ?
#
loop_
_entity_poly.entity_id
_entity_poly.type
_entity_poly.pdbx_seq_one_letter_code
_entity_poly.pdbx_strand_id
1 'polypeptide(L)'
;MNKLNKSISEIWDDNYVVPLYQRNYAWQEQQIRQLLQDIYDNSKNPESRYYIGSLVVLQRPDGVYEVIDGQQRLTTLHIICKYLGLLNNSHLTYDSRPEVEDFFKGLFMSATSREYVDECNKRDNRKIFRLVDAIDIVESTEIHTNPGSSKDEVITLSSMSESQIISFKEYLNNNVILVRTILPNDTDVAAYFEIMNNRGEQLQEHEVVKALMMKNLNEKDRSVFSAIWDACSQMDIPIQKGLSDYRRNQEYPLFGKNYDTLELEYLAQYNIEDKLTSPLSIDEVLALPNKYINNEDVDREAEAKYEAIIDFPNFLMLLFKLKNSECQLNANYLLSTYNELKENINSMLFITTMLKVRTLFDRYVIKAQGENEEDENLKWIMLKPYSSKEMNSLTLKFRNTFSNRTDDANENEEEEDIQKKIIMQESMLQVSFRNKKYKNWLFELLQWLNEKEVDNVNPKELSAFLDKWIVNYYYQLDKKTKSAPNTEWSFEALGTDTPHFVFNFIDYLYWIASRTKRANIRYIDEVDNFY
;
A
#
# COMPACT_ATOMS: atom_id res chain seq x y z
N MET A 1 -8.81 12.19 -38.98
CA MET A 1 -8.13 10.94 -38.63
C MET A 1 -7.41 11.18 -37.30
N ASN A 2 -7.78 10.49 -36.25
CA ASN A 2 -7.06 10.61 -34.96
C ASN A 2 -5.64 10.07 -35.14
N LYS A 3 -4.64 10.93 -34.92
CA LYS A 3 -3.22 10.59 -34.98
C LYS A 3 -2.90 9.67 -33.80
N LEU A 4 -2.49 8.42 -34.05
CA LEU A 4 -2.12 7.44 -33.04
C LEU A 4 -0.91 7.90 -32.23
N ASN A 5 0.15 8.38 -32.92
CA ASN A 5 1.38 8.85 -32.29
C ASN A 5 1.22 10.33 -31.93
N LYS A 6 1.17 10.66 -30.65
CA LYS A 6 1.08 12.03 -30.14
C LYS A 6 2.36 12.42 -29.41
N SER A 7 2.92 13.59 -29.72
CA SER A 7 3.96 14.21 -28.90
C SER A 7 3.36 14.66 -27.56
N ILE A 8 4.21 14.94 -26.58
CA ILE A 8 3.76 15.41 -25.27
C ILE A 8 2.95 16.71 -25.38
N SER A 9 3.36 17.63 -26.27
CA SER A 9 2.56 18.84 -26.56
C SER A 9 1.16 18.50 -27.06
N GLU A 10 1.04 17.56 -28.01
CA GLU A 10 -0.24 17.13 -28.59
C GLU A 10 -1.11 16.32 -27.58
N ILE A 11 -0.50 15.70 -26.57
CA ILE A 11 -1.23 15.04 -25.49
C ILE A 11 -1.95 16.09 -24.65
N TRP A 12 -1.29 17.17 -24.29
CA TRP A 12 -1.86 18.22 -23.44
C TRP A 12 -2.77 19.20 -24.17
N ASP A 13 -3.06 18.99 -25.46
CA ASP A 13 -4.18 19.66 -26.14
C ASP A 13 -5.55 19.14 -25.67
N ASP A 14 -5.57 17.96 -25.05
CA ASP A 14 -6.77 17.29 -24.56
C ASP A 14 -6.78 17.22 -23.02
N ASN A 15 -7.96 17.00 -22.42
CA ASN A 15 -8.12 16.80 -20.98
C ASN A 15 -8.32 15.31 -20.66
N TYR A 16 -7.74 14.87 -19.55
CA TYR A 16 -7.75 13.48 -19.11
C TYR A 16 -8.31 13.36 -17.70
N VAL A 17 -8.96 12.24 -17.46
CA VAL A 17 -9.44 11.87 -16.13
C VAL A 17 -9.01 10.45 -15.78
N VAL A 18 -8.44 10.26 -14.62
CA VAL A 18 -8.13 8.94 -14.05
C VAL A 18 -9.37 8.47 -13.29
N PRO A 19 -10.02 7.39 -13.74
CA PRO A 19 -11.25 6.91 -13.11
C PRO A 19 -11.01 6.30 -11.74
N LEU A 20 -12.07 6.21 -10.94
CA LEU A 20 -12.03 5.76 -9.56
C LEU A 20 -11.51 4.32 -9.37
N TYR A 21 -11.71 3.44 -10.35
CA TYR A 21 -11.25 2.05 -10.29
C TYR A 21 -9.73 1.90 -10.50
N GLN A 22 -9.06 2.90 -11.06
CA GLN A 22 -7.60 2.93 -11.18
C GLN A 22 -6.96 3.14 -9.80
N ARG A 23 -5.77 2.55 -9.59
CA ARG A 23 -5.02 2.76 -8.35
C ARG A 23 -4.54 4.22 -8.20
N ASN A 24 -4.15 4.58 -7.00
CA ASN A 24 -3.46 5.84 -6.77
C ASN A 24 -2.10 5.87 -7.48
N TYR A 25 -1.54 7.07 -7.64
CA TYR A 25 -0.20 7.21 -8.15
C TYR A 25 0.80 6.43 -7.26
N ALA A 26 1.62 5.58 -7.89
CA ALA A 26 2.45 4.62 -7.18
C ALA A 26 3.90 4.53 -7.69
N TRP A 27 4.29 5.26 -8.74
CA TRP A 27 5.67 5.28 -9.20
C TRP A 27 6.60 5.76 -8.09
N GLN A 28 7.75 5.11 -8.01
CA GLN A 28 8.82 5.38 -7.05
C GLN A 28 10.01 6.00 -7.77
N GLU A 29 11.04 6.30 -7.02
CA GLU A 29 12.27 6.93 -7.48
C GLU A 29 12.88 6.26 -8.71
N GLN A 30 12.97 4.92 -8.71
CA GLN A 30 13.58 4.17 -9.79
C GLN A 30 12.92 4.43 -11.16
N GLN A 31 11.57 4.41 -11.22
CA GLN A 31 10.83 4.60 -12.46
C GLN A 31 10.95 6.05 -12.98
N ILE A 32 10.91 7.01 -12.07
CA ILE A 32 11.00 8.44 -12.43
C ILE A 32 12.42 8.77 -12.90
N ARG A 33 13.43 8.31 -12.18
CA ARG A 33 14.86 8.50 -12.56
C ARG A 33 15.14 7.86 -13.90
N GLN A 34 14.68 6.63 -14.14
CA GLN A 34 14.88 5.96 -15.43
C GLN A 34 14.21 6.75 -16.57
N LEU A 35 12.99 7.22 -16.38
CA LEU A 35 12.30 8.02 -17.39
C LEU A 35 13.07 9.30 -17.75
N LEU A 36 13.55 10.04 -16.75
CA LEU A 36 14.31 11.27 -16.96
C LEU A 36 15.65 11.00 -17.64
N GLN A 37 16.36 9.92 -17.24
CA GLN A 37 17.61 9.51 -17.88
C GLN A 37 17.38 9.12 -19.35
N ASP A 38 16.34 8.32 -19.62
CA ASP A 38 16.02 7.90 -20.99
C ASP A 38 15.68 9.08 -21.90
N ILE A 39 14.89 10.05 -21.40
CA ILE A 39 14.57 11.27 -22.15
C ILE A 39 15.85 12.08 -22.42
N TYR A 40 16.71 12.23 -21.42
CA TYR A 40 17.98 12.96 -21.56
C TYR A 40 18.90 12.28 -22.58
N ASP A 41 19.07 10.96 -22.50
CA ASP A 41 19.95 10.22 -23.41
C ASP A 41 19.47 10.30 -24.86
N ASN A 42 18.17 10.23 -25.08
CA ASN A 42 17.60 10.39 -26.42
C ASN A 42 17.64 11.84 -26.90
N SER A 43 17.60 12.84 -26.02
CA SER A 43 17.68 14.26 -26.38
C SER A 43 19.03 14.70 -26.98
N LYS A 44 20.07 13.89 -26.77
CA LYS A 44 21.39 14.09 -27.43
C LYS A 44 21.32 13.98 -28.94
N ASN A 45 20.29 13.33 -29.48
CA ASN A 45 19.99 13.30 -30.91
C ASN A 45 18.63 13.97 -31.17
N PRO A 46 18.57 15.27 -31.49
CA PRO A 46 17.32 16.01 -31.66
C PRO A 46 16.40 15.48 -32.76
N GLU A 47 16.93 14.73 -33.72
CA GLU A 47 16.16 14.13 -34.82
C GLU A 47 15.50 12.79 -34.39
N SER A 48 15.91 12.20 -33.29
CA SER A 48 15.35 10.95 -32.78
C SER A 48 13.98 11.18 -32.16
N ARG A 49 13.11 10.16 -32.23
CA ARG A 49 11.86 10.09 -31.46
C ARG A 49 11.97 9.03 -30.38
N TYR A 50 11.59 9.38 -29.17
CA TYR A 50 11.55 8.45 -28.04
C TYR A 50 10.11 8.05 -27.74
N TYR A 51 9.81 6.76 -27.91
CA TYR A 51 8.48 6.20 -27.64
C TYR A 51 8.43 5.67 -26.22
N ILE A 52 7.63 6.32 -25.37
CA ILE A 52 7.52 5.96 -23.95
C ILE A 52 6.39 4.96 -23.65
N GLY A 53 5.72 4.45 -24.68
CA GLY A 53 4.70 3.41 -24.59
C GLY A 53 3.31 3.87 -25.01
N SER A 54 2.30 3.08 -24.63
CA SER A 54 0.90 3.32 -24.98
C SER A 54 0.16 4.12 -23.91
N LEU A 55 -0.83 4.87 -24.36
CA LEU A 55 -1.87 5.51 -23.55
C LEU A 55 -3.23 5.07 -24.12
N VAL A 56 -3.96 4.26 -23.37
CA VAL A 56 -5.28 3.80 -23.81
C VAL A 56 -6.35 4.60 -23.08
N VAL A 57 -7.28 5.14 -23.85
CA VAL A 57 -8.31 6.03 -23.34
C VAL A 57 -9.69 5.71 -23.90
N LEU A 58 -10.72 6.06 -23.15
CA LEU A 58 -12.11 6.07 -23.59
C LEU A 58 -12.60 7.53 -23.60
N GLN A 59 -13.23 7.96 -24.68
CA GLN A 59 -13.78 9.32 -24.74
C GLN A 59 -15.13 9.39 -24.05
N ARG A 60 -15.27 10.23 -23.03
CA ARG A 60 -16.53 10.50 -22.33
C ARG A 60 -17.44 11.40 -23.16
N PRO A 61 -18.76 11.45 -22.88
CA PRO A 61 -19.70 12.32 -23.61
C PRO A 61 -19.37 13.81 -23.54
N ASP A 62 -18.69 14.26 -22.50
CA ASP A 62 -18.22 15.64 -22.30
C ASP A 62 -16.94 15.98 -23.08
N GLY A 63 -16.37 15.01 -23.78
CA GLY A 63 -15.16 15.15 -24.59
C GLY A 63 -13.85 14.89 -23.82
N VAL A 64 -13.91 14.68 -22.50
CA VAL A 64 -12.75 14.32 -21.67
C VAL A 64 -12.33 12.87 -21.95
N TYR A 65 -11.06 12.57 -21.91
CA TYR A 65 -10.53 11.22 -22.10
C TYR A 65 -10.32 10.52 -20.75
N GLU A 66 -11.09 9.47 -20.52
CA GLU A 66 -10.90 8.56 -19.40
C GLU A 66 -9.69 7.65 -19.65
N VAL A 67 -8.73 7.67 -18.72
CA VAL A 67 -7.50 6.89 -18.86
C VAL A 67 -7.74 5.44 -18.44
N ILE A 68 -7.59 4.54 -19.40
CA ILE A 68 -7.78 3.10 -19.19
C ILE A 68 -6.43 2.41 -18.90
N ASP A 69 -5.37 2.82 -19.61
CA ASP A 69 -3.99 2.35 -19.37
C ASP A 69 -2.99 3.48 -19.60
N GLY A 70 -1.87 3.45 -18.88
CA GLY A 70 -0.81 4.47 -18.97
C GLY A 70 -0.93 5.60 -17.93
N GLN A 71 -1.81 5.49 -16.95
CA GLN A 71 -2.08 6.49 -15.89
C GLN A 71 -0.81 6.93 -15.16
N GLN A 72 0.03 6.01 -14.69
CA GLN A 72 1.23 6.34 -13.92
C GLN A 72 2.19 7.21 -14.74
N ARG A 73 2.43 6.81 -15.97
CA ARG A 73 3.29 7.53 -16.92
C ARG A 73 2.72 8.90 -17.26
N LEU A 74 1.42 8.98 -17.53
CA LEU A 74 0.75 10.25 -17.83
C LEU A 74 0.84 11.23 -16.65
N THR A 75 0.64 10.74 -15.42
CA THR A 75 0.75 11.54 -14.18
C THR A 75 2.17 12.06 -13.98
N THR A 76 3.18 11.20 -14.16
CA THR A 76 4.59 11.61 -14.05
C THR A 76 4.95 12.67 -15.10
N LEU A 77 4.53 12.50 -16.33
CA LEU A 77 4.75 13.49 -17.39
C LEU A 77 4.06 14.83 -17.08
N HIS A 78 2.85 14.78 -16.50
CA HIS A 78 2.14 15.99 -16.09
C HIS A 78 2.91 16.78 -15.01
N ILE A 79 3.49 16.07 -14.03
CA ILE A 79 4.34 16.66 -13.00
C ILE A 79 5.62 17.24 -13.61
N ILE A 80 6.34 16.48 -14.46
CA ILE A 80 7.57 16.93 -15.14
C ILE A 80 7.29 18.16 -15.98
N CYS A 81 6.23 18.16 -16.78
CA CYS A 81 5.87 19.29 -17.64
C CYS A 81 5.54 20.54 -16.81
N LYS A 82 4.85 20.40 -15.67
CA LYS A 82 4.61 21.53 -14.75
C LYS A 82 5.93 22.03 -14.15
N TYR A 83 6.78 21.12 -13.64
CA TYR A 83 8.08 21.47 -13.04
C TYR A 83 8.95 22.27 -14.05
N LEU A 84 8.96 21.85 -15.30
CA LEU A 84 9.71 22.51 -16.36
C LEU A 84 9.04 23.80 -16.92
N GLY A 85 7.83 24.12 -16.46
CA GLY A 85 7.07 25.28 -16.94
C GLY A 85 6.53 25.13 -18.38
N LEU A 86 6.30 23.89 -18.83
CA LEU A 86 5.69 23.58 -20.13
C LEU A 86 4.16 23.63 -20.08
N LEU A 87 3.57 23.53 -18.90
CA LEU A 87 2.12 23.59 -18.67
C LEU A 87 1.75 24.72 -17.70
N ASN A 88 0.76 25.52 -18.09
CA ASN A 88 0.20 26.58 -17.23
C ASN A 88 -1.04 26.14 -16.48
N ASN A 89 -1.78 25.16 -17.00
CA ASN A 89 -3.01 24.64 -16.41
C ASN A 89 -2.92 23.12 -16.26
N SER A 90 -3.70 22.56 -15.32
CA SER A 90 -3.84 21.13 -15.20
C SER A 90 -4.74 20.58 -16.31
N HIS A 91 -4.28 19.55 -17.00
CA HIS A 91 -5.02 18.78 -18.00
C HIS A 91 -5.35 17.37 -17.53
N LEU A 92 -5.06 17.06 -16.25
CA LEU A 92 -5.28 15.76 -15.63
C LEU A 92 -6.07 15.94 -14.35
N THR A 93 -7.16 15.18 -14.21
CA THR A 93 -8.01 15.12 -13.03
C THR A 93 -8.17 13.67 -12.57
N TYR A 94 -8.70 13.48 -11.37
CA TYR A 94 -8.96 12.16 -10.79
C TYR A 94 -10.38 12.09 -10.28
N ASP A 95 -11.17 11.12 -10.77
CA ASP A 95 -12.56 10.94 -10.33
C ASP A 95 -12.62 10.67 -8.83
N SER A 96 -13.50 11.42 -8.13
CA SER A 96 -13.82 11.23 -6.71
C SER A 96 -12.60 11.16 -5.77
N ARG A 97 -11.53 11.87 -6.13
CA ARG A 97 -10.32 12.03 -5.31
C ARG A 97 -9.99 13.50 -5.11
N PRO A 98 -10.78 14.20 -4.28
CA PRO A 98 -10.65 15.65 -4.10
C PRO A 98 -9.26 16.08 -3.64
N GLU A 99 -8.55 15.24 -2.85
CA GLU A 99 -7.21 15.57 -2.40
C GLU A 99 -6.19 15.61 -3.56
N VAL A 100 -6.35 14.76 -4.57
CA VAL A 100 -5.49 14.75 -5.76
C VAL A 100 -5.84 15.92 -6.67
N GLU A 101 -7.12 16.25 -6.80
CA GLU A 101 -7.55 17.46 -7.52
C GLU A 101 -7.03 18.72 -6.87
N ASP A 102 -7.14 18.83 -5.54
CA ASP A 102 -6.63 19.98 -4.79
C ASP A 102 -5.12 20.06 -4.88
N PHE A 103 -4.42 18.91 -4.88
CA PHE A 103 -2.99 18.86 -5.12
C PHE A 103 -2.64 19.47 -6.48
N PHE A 104 -3.26 19.01 -7.57
CA PHE A 104 -2.95 19.57 -8.90
C PHE A 104 -3.38 21.02 -9.04
N LYS A 105 -4.54 21.43 -8.50
CA LYS A 105 -4.97 22.85 -8.45
C LYS A 105 -3.91 23.71 -7.74
N GLY A 106 -3.48 23.31 -6.55
CA GLY A 106 -2.46 24.02 -5.79
C GLY A 106 -1.12 24.05 -6.51
N LEU A 107 -0.66 22.93 -7.06
CA LEU A 107 0.57 22.83 -7.83
C LEU A 107 0.59 23.79 -9.03
N PHE A 108 -0.53 23.94 -9.74
CA PHE A 108 -0.63 24.81 -10.90
C PHE A 108 -0.87 26.28 -10.54
N MET A 109 -1.41 26.59 -9.36
CA MET A 109 -1.56 27.96 -8.84
C MET A 109 -0.27 28.52 -8.24
N SER A 110 0.64 27.66 -7.77
CA SER A 110 1.88 28.08 -7.12
C SER A 110 2.90 28.59 -8.12
N ALA A 111 3.68 29.58 -7.73
CA ALA A 111 4.70 30.19 -8.57
C ALA A 111 5.81 29.18 -8.93
N THR A 112 6.20 28.33 -7.97
CA THR A 112 7.14 27.23 -8.17
C THR A 112 6.60 25.93 -7.58
N SER A 113 7.01 24.81 -8.16
CA SER A 113 6.63 23.49 -7.61
C SER A 113 7.20 23.29 -6.21
N ARG A 114 8.38 23.86 -5.92
CA ARG A 114 9.05 23.75 -4.62
C ARG A 114 8.27 24.42 -3.49
N GLU A 115 7.79 25.65 -3.71
CA GLU A 115 6.94 26.32 -2.71
C GLU A 115 5.72 25.49 -2.34
N TYR A 116 5.11 24.84 -3.33
CA TYR A 116 3.94 24.02 -3.10
C TYR A 116 4.27 22.72 -2.37
N VAL A 117 5.38 22.08 -2.70
CA VAL A 117 5.88 20.89 -1.98
C VAL A 117 6.14 21.22 -0.51
N ASP A 118 6.82 22.33 -0.24
CA ASP A 118 7.08 22.78 1.14
C ASP A 118 5.79 23.09 1.90
N GLU A 119 4.75 23.55 1.22
CA GLU A 119 3.42 23.72 1.81
C GLU A 119 2.72 22.38 2.06
N CYS A 120 2.77 21.45 1.10
CA CYS A 120 2.19 20.12 1.24
C CYS A 120 2.88 19.31 2.35
N ASN A 121 4.18 19.44 2.49
CA ASN A 121 4.97 18.77 3.53
C ASN A 121 4.60 19.24 4.96
N LYS A 122 4.06 20.44 5.09
CA LYS A 122 3.51 20.96 6.36
C LYS A 122 2.11 20.42 6.68
N ARG A 123 1.45 19.82 5.70
CA ARG A 123 0.11 19.24 5.84
C ARG A 123 0.24 17.72 5.89
N ASP A 124 -0.20 17.07 6.96
CA ASP A 124 -0.26 15.60 7.05
C ASP A 124 -1.32 15.05 6.08
N ASN A 125 -1.01 15.05 4.78
CA ASN A 125 -1.91 14.53 3.74
C ASN A 125 -1.28 13.34 3.02
N ARG A 126 -1.41 12.16 3.61
CA ARG A 126 -0.81 10.89 3.16
C ARG A 126 -1.37 10.36 1.84
N LYS A 127 -2.54 10.83 1.41
CA LYS A 127 -3.15 10.38 0.14
C LYS A 127 -2.42 10.93 -1.08
N ILE A 128 -1.74 12.07 -0.93
CA ILE A 128 -0.95 12.71 -1.99
C ILE A 128 0.56 12.51 -1.82
N PHE A 129 0.99 11.77 -0.78
CA PHE A 129 2.40 11.59 -0.45
C PHE A 129 3.24 11.20 -1.68
N ARG A 130 2.80 10.19 -2.47
CA ARG A 130 3.53 9.77 -3.67
C ARG A 130 3.60 10.83 -4.77
N LEU A 131 2.62 11.73 -4.84
CA LEU A 131 2.64 12.85 -5.80
C LEU A 131 3.61 13.94 -5.35
N VAL A 132 3.69 14.19 -4.05
CA VAL A 132 4.67 15.11 -3.45
C VAL A 132 6.08 14.56 -3.64
N ASP A 133 6.32 13.29 -3.27
CA ASP A 133 7.58 12.58 -3.50
C ASP A 133 8.01 12.65 -4.97
N ALA A 134 7.07 12.49 -5.90
CA ALA A 134 7.41 12.53 -7.32
C ALA A 134 8.00 13.89 -7.75
N ILE A 135 7.57 15.00 -7.17
CA ILE A 135 8.14 16.32 -7.44
C ILE A 135 9.55 16.40 -6.85
N ASP A 136 9.74 15.96 -5.61
CA ASP A 136 11.05 15.94 -4.95
C ASP A 136 12.04 15.05 -5.72
N ILE A 137 11.60 13.90 -6.21
CA ILE A 137 12.40 13.00 -7.05
C ILE A 137 12.75 13.66 -8.39
N VAL A 138 11.80 14.30 -9.07
CA VAL A 138 12.07 15.01 -10.34
C VAL A 138 13.12 16.09 -10.15
N GLU A 139 13.06 16.84 -9.03
CA GLU A 139 14.02 17.89 -8.73
C GLU A 139 15.41 17.34 -8.38
N SER A 140 15.48 16.28 -7.58
CA SER A 140 16.71 15.70 -7.07
C SER A 140 17.35 14.65 -7.98
N THR A 141 16.66 14.25 -9.09
CA THR A 141 17.17 13.20 -9.97
C THR A 141 18.51 13.55 -10.56
N GLU A 142 19.48 12.69 -10.28
CA GLU A 142 20.82 12.70 -10.86
C GLU A 142 20.76 12.06 -12.25
N ILE A 143 21.13 12.85 -13.26
CA ILE A 143 21.18 12.44 -14.67
C ILE A 143 22.63 12.31 -15.07
N HIS A 144 23.00 11.13 -15.55
CA HIS A 144 24.35 10.84 -16.04
C HIS A 144 24.53 11.31 -17.48
N THR A 145 25.54 12.14 -17.71
CA THR A 145 25.78 12.69 -19.06
C THR A 145 26.38 11.66 -20.01
N ASN A 146 27.22 10.74 -19.51
CA ASN A 146 27.85 9.67 -20.26
C ASN A 146 28.04 8.43 -19.40
N PRO A 147 26.98 7.66 -19.09
CA PRO A 147 27.02 6.52 -18.19
C PRO A 147 28.13 5.53 -18.55
N GLY A 148 28.98 5.19 -17.57
CA GLY A 148 30.07 4.23 -17.76
C GLY A 148 31.35 4.78 -18.42
N SER A 149 31.42 6.08 -18.71
CA SER A 149 32.60 6.76 -19.24
C SER A 149 33.41 7.45 -18.13
N SER A 150 34.72 7.57 -18.30
CA SER A 150 35.57 8.40 -17.44
C SER A 150 35.26 9.91 -17.54
N LYS A 151 34.39 10.32 -18.44
CA LYS A 151 33.88 11.69 -18.64
C LYS A 151 32.40 11.80 -18.25
N ASP A 152 31.92 10.89 -17.44
CA ASP A 152 30.56 10.98 -16.92
C ASP A 152 30.47 12.10 -15.88
N GLU A 153 29.57 13.03 -16.10
CA GLU A 153 29.23 14.10 -15.19
C GLU A 153 27.78 13.88 -14.74
N VAL A 154 27.53 14.12 -13.47
CA VAL A 154 26.19 14.03 -12.89
C VAL A 154 25.59 15.43 -12.84
N ILE A 155 24.43 15.58 -13.44
CA ILE A 155 23.66 16.84 -13.48
C ILE A 155 22.24 16.60 -13.00
N THR A 156 21.57 17.65 -12.53
CA THR A 156 20.14 17.65 -12.23
C THR A 156 19.42 18.61 -13.17
N LEU A 157 18.09 18.51 -13.29
CA LEU A 157 17.33 19.46 -14.12
C LEU A 157 17.58 20.92 -13.71
N SER A 158 17.79 21.18 -12.43
CA SER A 158 18.08 22.52 -11.90
C SER A 158 19.52 22.99 -12.16
N SER A 159 20.46 22.06 -12.35
CA SER A 159 21.89 22.37 -12.61
C SER A 159 22.24 22.46 -14.09
N MET A 160 21.29 22.13 -14.98
CA MET A 160 21.50 22.27 -16.43
C MET A 160 21.74 23.71 -16.83
N SER A 161 22.65 23.93 -17.78
CA SER A 161 22.83 25.24 -18.40
C SER A 161 21.55 25.66 -19.14
N GLU A 162 21.40 26.96 -19.39
CA GLU A 162 20.21 27.50 -20.09
C GLU A 162 19.99 26.84 -21.44
N SER A 163 21.04 26.58 -22.21
CA SER A 163 20.96 25.88 -23.48
C SER A 163 20.55 24.41 -23.34
N GLN A 164 21.06 23.72 -22.35
CA GLN A 164 20.72 22.31 -22.09
C GLN A 164 19.26 22.17 -21.70
N ILE A 165 18.77 23.00 -20.76
CA ILE A 165 17.38 22.94 -20.33
C ILE A 165 16.38 23.30 -21.44
N ILE A 166 16.73 24.27 -22.30
CA ILE A 166 15.91 24.60 -23.49
C ILE A 166 15.83 23.39 -24.42
N SER A 167 16.97 22.82 -24.80
CA SER A 167 17.01 21.64 -25.70
C SER A 167 16.26 20.44 -25.07
N PHE A 168 16.40 20.20 -23.77
CA PHE A 168 15.69 19.14 -23.07
C PHE A 168 14.16 19.36 -23.09
N LYS A 169 13.71 20.59 -22.85
CA LYS A 169 12.29 20.98 -22.92
C LYS A 169 11.71 20.81 -24.31
N GLU A 170 12.44 21.26 -25.33
CA GLU A 170 12.02 21.12 -26.72
C GLU A 170 11.92 19.66 -27.15
N TYR A 171 12.90 18.84 -26.74
CA TYR A 171 12.91 17.41 -27.04
C TYR A 171 11.74 16.69 -26.32
N LEU A 172 11.56 16.93 -25.02
CA LEU A 172 10.46 16.36 -24.25
C LEU A 172 9.10 16.71 -24.90
N ASN A 173 8.92 17.96 -25.28
CA ASN A 173 7.65 18.46 -25.78
C ASN A 173 7.28 17.93 -27.18
N ASN A 174 8.28 17.79 -28.07
CA ASN A 174 8.06 17.54 -29.48
C ASN A 174 8.44 16.12 -29.93
N ASN A 175 9.44 15.49 -29.28
CA ASN A 175 10.07 14.25 -29.74
C ASN A 175 9.76 13.05 -28.86
N VAL A 176 9.29 13.27 -27.64
CA VAL A 176 8.79 12.20 -26.78
C VAL A 176 7.34 11.89 -27.19
N ILE A 177 7.10 10.61 -27.53
CA ILE A 177 5.86 10.16 -28.17
C ILE A 177 5.12 9.15 -27.30
N LEU A 178 3.83 9.38 -27.12
CA LEU A 178 2.86 8.41 -26.63
C LEU A 178 2.02 7.87 -27.79
N VAL A 179 1.81 6.56 -27.80
CA VAL A 179 0.89 5.89 -28.74
C VAL A 179 -0.50 5.90 -28.11
N ARG A 180 -1.31 6.91 -28.46
CA ARG A 180 -2.66 7.03 -27.88
C ARG A 180 -3.69 6.23 -28.68
N THR A 181 -4.31 5.24 -28.02
CA THR A 181 -5.40 4.43 -28.56
C THR A 181 -6.70 4.84 -27.90
N ILE A 182 -7.71 5.21 -28.70
CA ILE A 182 -9.05 5.53 -28.24
C ILE A 182 -9.92 4.29 -28.41
N LEU A 183 -10.49 3.80 -27.31
CA LEU A 183 -11.41 2.67 -27.34
C LEU A 183 -12.79 3.11 -27.87
N PRO A 184 -13.50 2.25 -28.61
CA PRO A 184 -14.92 2.44 -28.92
C PRO A 184 -15.77 2.58 -27.65
N ASN A 185 -16.82 3.38 -27.70
CA ASN A 185 -17.69 3.65 -26.53
C ASN A 185 -18.47 2.42 -26.03
N ASP A 186 -18.62 1.40 -26.85
CA ASP A 186 -19.26 0.14 -26.54
C ASP A 186 -18.27 -0.92 -26.02
N THR A 187 -17.00 -0.56 -25.80
CA THR A 187 -15.99 -1.48 -25.30
C THR A 187 -16.31 -1.89 -23.86
N ASP A 188 -16.37 -3.19 -23.59
CA ASP A 188 -16.31 -3.69 -22.22
C ASP A 188 -14.91 -3.46 -21.66
N VAL A 189 -14.77 -2.38 -20.88
CA VAL A 189 -13.50 -1.94 -20.30
C VAL A 189 -12.89 -3.05 -19.43
N ALA A 190 -13.73 -3.82 -18.72
CA ALA A 190 -13.25 -4.90 -17.88
C ALA A 190 -12.66 -6.06 -18.70
N ALA A 191 -13.35 -6.45 -19.79
CA ALA A 191 -12.83 -7.45 -20.73
C ALA A 191 -11.57 -6.95 -21.46
N TYR A 192 -11.51 -5.66 -21.79
CA TYR A 192 -10.32 -5.06 -22.38
C TYR A 192 -9.11 -5.15 -21.44
N PHE A 193 -9.29 -4.88 -20.16
CA PHE A 193 -8.25 -5.05 -19.14
C PHE A 193 -7.74 -6.49 -19.06
N GLU A 194 -8.62 -7.47 -19.15
CA GLU A 194 -8.22 -8.89 -19.12
C GLU A 194 -7.35 -9.25 -20.33
N ILE A 195 -7.65 -8.74 -21.51
CA ILE A 195 -6.90 -9.00 -22.75
C ILE A 195 -5.53 -8.29 -22.73
N MET A 196 -5.47 -7.06 -22.28
CA MET A 196 -4.22 -6.28 -22.24
C MET A 196 -3.25 -6.79 -21.17
N ASN A 197 -3.76 -7.37 -20.09
CA ASN A 197 -2.97 -8.00 -19.03
C ASN A 197 -2.04 -9.13 -19.57
N ASN A 198 -2.37 -9.71 -20.71
CA ASN A 198 -1.56 -10.76 -21.34
C ASN A 198 -0.37 -10.22 -22.20
N ARG A 199 -0.19 -8.91 -22.37
CA ARG A 199 0.75 -8.37 -23.39
C ARG A 199 1.75 -7.30 -22.94
N GLY A 200 1.78 -6.82 -21.71
CA GLY A 200 2.74 -5.77 -21.30
C GLY A 200 2.52 -5.29 -19.90
N GLU A 201 3.21 -4.29 -19.38
CA GLU A 201 3.15 -3.81 -17.98
C GLU A 201 1.71 -3.80 -17.43
N GLN A 202 1.41 -4.85 -16.64
CA GLN A 202 0.07 -5.32 -16.34
C GLN A 202 -0.60 -4.43 -15.30
N LEU A 203 -1.85 -4.02 -15.56
CA LEU A 203 -2.81 -3.80 -14.47
C LEU A 203 -2.80 -5.04 -13.58
N GLN A 204 -2.61 -4.84 -12.30
CA GLN A 204 -2.59 -5.98 -11.39
C GLN A 204 -3.99 -6.60 -11.32
N GLU A 205 -4.10 -7.92 -11.29
CA GLU A 205 -5.39 -8.63 -11.29
C GLU A 205 -6.36 -8.10 -10.23
N HIS A 206 -5.86 -7.61 -9.10
CA HIS A 206 -6.71 -7.06 -8.05
C HIS A 206 -7.38 -5.72 -8.44
N GLU A 207 -6.79 -4.95 -9.36
CA GLU A 207 -7.41 -3.72 -9.89
C GLU A 207 -8.60 -4.07 -10.82
N VAL A 208 -8.45 -5.16 -11.59
CA VAL A 208 -9.54 -5.70 -12.41
C VAL A 208 -10.68 -6.20 -11.51
N VAL A 209 -10.36 -6.94 -10.46
CA VAL A 209 -11.35 -7.42 -9.48
C VAL A 209 -12.07 -6.24 -8.81
N LYS A 210 -11.33 -5.16 -8.44
CA LYS A 210 -11.91 -3.92 -7.92
C LYS A 210 -12.96 -3.35 -8.87
N ALA A 211 -12.58 -3.15 -10.15
CA ALA A 211 -13.46 -2.59 -11.17
C ALA A 211 -14.73 -3.43 -11.36
N LEU A 212 -14.60 -4.77 -11.42
CA LEU A 212 -15.71 -5.69 -11.57
C LEU A 212 -16.67 -5.65 -10.37
N MET A 213 -16.15 -5.62 -9.15
CA MET A 213 -16.96 -5.52 -7.92
C MET A 213 -17.70 -4.17 -7.83
N MET A 214 -17.12 -3.09 -8.34
CA MET A 214 -17.72 -1.75 -8.32
C MET A 214 -18.77 -1.53 -9.40
N LYS A 215 -18.79 -2.33 -10.46
CA LYS A 215 -19.62 -2.14 -11.66
C LYS A 215 -21.10 -1.89 -11.35
N ASN A 216 -21.67 -2.62 -10.39
CA ASN A 216 -23.10 -2.58 -10.05
C ASN A 216 -23.42 -1.76 -8.79
N LEU A 217 -22.45 -1.06 -8.21
CA LEU A 217 -22.66 -0.20 -7.04
C LEU A 217 -23.20 1.17 -7.47
N ASN A 218 -24.04 1.77 -6.64
CA ASN A 218 -24.41 3.18 -6.79
C ASN A 218 -23.21 4.08 -6.48
N GLU A 219 -23.30 5.36 -6.79
CA GLU A 219 -22.18 6.32 -6.66
C GLU A 219 -21.64 6.43 -5.24
N LYS A 220 -22.52 6.52 -4.24
CA LYS A 220 -22.14 6.58 -2.83
C LYS A 220 -21.40 5.31 -2.37
N ASP A 221 -21.96 4.14 -2.63
CA ASP A 221 -21.35 2.86 -2.26
C ASP A 221 -20.04 2.64 -3.01
N ARG A 222 -19.93 3.12 -4.25
CA ARG A 222 -18.72 3.05 -5.07
C ARG A 222 -17.58 3.86 -4.45
N SER A 223 -17.87 5.07 -3.98
CA SER A 223 -16.89 5.92 -3.28
C SER A 223 -16.38 5.27 -2.00
N VAL A 224 -17.28 4.76 -1.15
CA VAL A 224 -16.93 4.07 0.10
C VAL A 224 -16.11 2.80 -0.19
N PHE A 225 -16.55 2.01 -1.16
CA PHE A 225 -15.86 0.79 -1.60
C PHE A 225 -14.42 1.09 -2.02
N SER A 226 -14.24 2.10 -2.90
CA SER A 226 -12.93 2.46 -3.40
C SER A 226 -12.01 2.95 -2.28
N ALA A 227 -12.49 3.80 -1.39
CA ALA A 227 -11.69 4.32 -0.27
C ALA A 227 -11.18 3.20 0.64
N ILE A 228 -12.03 2.23 0.98
CA ILE A 228 -11.66 1.08 1.81
C ILE A 228 -10.68 0.17 1.05
N TRP A 229 -10.96 -0.10 -0.24
CA TRP A 229 -10.09 -0.94 -1.07
C TRP A 229 -8.68 -0.36 -1.17
N ASP A 230 -8.57 0.93 -1.48
CA ASP A 230 -7.28 1.63 -1.62
C ASP A 230 -6.50 1.66 -0.30
N ALA A 231 -7.17 1.88 0.82
CA ALA A 231 -6.55 1.82 2.13
C ALA A 231 -6.07 0.40 2.50
N CYS A 232 -6.89 -0.63 2.22
CA CYS A 232 -6.53 -2.03 2.46
C CYS A 232 -5.41 -2.52 1.55
N SER A 233 -5.28 -1.98 0.33
CA SER A 233 -4.24 -2.39 -0.62
C SER A 233 -2.83 -1.98 -0.18
N GLN A 234 -2.71 -0.96 0.66
CA GLN A 234 -1.44 -0.49 1.22
C GLN A 234 -1.07 -1.33 2.45
N MET A 235 -0.55 -2.55 2.23
CA MET A 235 -0.30 -3.51 3.30
C MET A 235 0.72 -3.04 4.34
N ASP A 236 1.64 -2.14 3.96
CA ASP A 236 2.71 -1.61 4.82
C ASP A 236 2.29 -0.38 5.64
N ILE A 237 1.04 0.06 5.51
CA ILE A 237 0.47 1.18 6.25
C ILE A 237 -0.72 0.68 7.07
N PRO A 238 -0.81 0.97 8.39
CA PRO A 238 -1.98 0.63 9.19
C PRO A 238 -3.26 1.18 8.60
N ILE A 239 -4.31 0.39 8.59
CA ILE A 239 -5.61 0.76 7.99
C ILE A 239 -6.17 2.06 8.57
N GLN A 240 -5.92 2.35 9.86
CA GLN A 240 -6.35 3.59 10.51
C GLN A 240 -5.64 4.83 9.94
N LYS A 241 -4.41 4.68 9.44
CA LYS A 241 -3.71 5.74 8.73
C LYS A 241 -4.24 5.89 7.29
N GLY A 242 -4.48 4.77 6.61
CA GLY A 242 -5.04 4.76 5.25
C GLY A 242 -6.44 5.39 5.15
N LEU A 243 -7.26 5.23 6.19
CA LEU A 243 -8.61 5.81 6.31
C LEU A 243 -8.64 7.04 7.22
N SER A 244 -7.68 7.98 7.06
CA SER A 244 -7.54 9.15 7.91
C SER A 244 -8.78 10.05 7.97
N ASP A 245 -9.54 10.17 6.86
CA ASP A 245 -10.74 11.00 6.80
C ASP A 245 -11.90 10.40 7.60
N TYR A 246 -12.05 9.09 7.56
CA TYR A 246 -13.00 8.36 8.39
C TYR A 246 -12.63 8.42 9.87
N ARG A 247 -11.35 8.56 10.18
CA ARG A 247 -10.81 8.71 11.53
C ARG A 247 -11.16 10.06 12.16
N ARG A 248 -11.11 11.14 11.35
CA ARG A 248 -11.29 12.52 11.84
C ARG A 248 -12.74 12.88 12.17
N ASN A 249 -13.70 12.08 11.72
CA ASN A 249 -15.09 12.31 12.06
C ASN A 249 -15.35 11.93 13.53
N GLN A 250 -15.52 12.93 14.39
CA GLN A 250 -15.74 12.72 15.82
C GLN A 250 -17.18 12.28 16.16
N GLU A 251 -18.12 12.52 15.27
CA GLU A 251 -19.53 12.18 15.45
C GLU A 251 -19.76 10.69 15.16
N TYR A 252 -19.10 10.17 14.11
CA TYR A 252 -19.20 8.77 13.69
C TYR A 252 -17.80 8.15 13.55
N PRO A 253 -17.10 7.84 14.65
CA PRO A 253 -15.73 7.36 14.60
C PRO A 253 -15.68 5.88 14.19
N LEU A 254 -15.36 5.61 12.93
CA LEU A 254 -15.27 4.25 12.37
C LEU A 254 -14.39 3.30 13.21
N PHE A 255 -13.32 3.80 13.79
CA PHE A 255 -12.41 3.02 14.64
C PHE A 255 -12.60 3.28 16.15
N GLY A 256 -13.76 3.80 16.55
CA GLY A 256 -13.98 4.25 17.92
C GLY A 256 -13.16 5.50 18.28
N LYS A 257 -13.44 6.07 19.45
CA LYS A 257 -12.75 7.30 19.91
C LYS A 257 -11.29 7.08 20.27
N ASN A 258 -10.94 5.85 20.63
CA ASN A 258 -9.58 5.46 21.06
C ASN A 258 -8.87 4.61 20.00
N TYR A 259 -9.43 4.45 18.80
CA TYR A 259 -8.94 3.56 17.73
C TYR A 259 -8.92 2.06 18.11
N ASP A 260 -9.70 1.66 19.10
CA ASP A 260 -9.72 0.31 19.67
C ASP A 260 -10.82 -0.58 19.12
N THR A 261 -11.92 0.00 18.58
CA THR A 261 -13.06 -0.73 18.00
C THR A 261 -13.10 -0.62 16.47
N LEU A 262 -14.08 -1.26 15.85
CA LEU A 262 -14.45 -1.08 14.45
C LEU A 262 -15.97 -1.04 14.31
N GLU A 263 -16.51 0.15 14.08
CA GLU A 263 -17.93 0.46 14.06
C GLU A 263 -18.44 0.51 12.61
N LEU A 264 -18.63 -0.66 11.99
CA LEU A 264 -19.01 -0.80 10.57
C LEU A 264 -20.37 -0.14 10.24
N GLU A 265 -21.24 0.03 11.21
CA GLU A 265 -22.54 0.71 11.04
C GLU A 265 -22.41 2.16 10.61
N TYR A 266 -21.29 2.81 10.99
CA TYR A 266 -21.03 4.19 10.60
C TYR A 266 -20.55 4.35 9.15
N LEU A 267 -20.19 3.30 8.44
CA LEU A 267 -19.81 3.39 7.04
C LEU A 267 -20.91 4.01 6.16
N ALA A 268 -22.17 3.75 6.47
CA ALA A 268 -23.30 4.32 5.75
C ALA A 268 -23.47 5.84 5.98
N GLN A 269 -22.91 6.37 7.07
CA GLN A 269 -22.98 7.79 7.43
C GLN A 269 -21.89 8.62 6.75
N TYR A 270 -20.86 7.98 6.19
CA TYR A 270 -19.78 8.68 5.49
C TYR A 270 -20.22 9.10 4.10
N ASN A 271 -20.53 10.38 3.95
CA ASN A 271 -20.75 11.03 2.67
C ASN A 271 -19.45 11.73 2.26
N ILE A 272 -18.77 11.21 1.24
CA ILE A 272 -17.59 11.86 0.67
C ILE A 272 -17.99 13.17 0.00
N GLU A 273 -19.25 13.30 -0.46
CA GLU A 273 -19.80 14.48 -1.10
C GLU A 273 -20.08 15.67 -0.16
N ASP A 274 -20.29 15.43 1.14
CA ASP A 274 -20.54 16.54 2.08
C ASP A 274 -19.32 17.44 2.33
N LYS A 275 -18.13 17.07 1.84
CA LYS A 275 -16.94 17.95 1.84
C LYS A 275 -16.82 18.84 0.59
N LEU A 276 -17.68 18.67 -0.39
CA LEU A 276 -17.86 19.59 -1.52
C LEU A 276 -18.78 20.80 -1.17
N THR A 277 -18.96 21.11 0.11
CA THR A 277 -19.50 22.41 0.49
C THR A 277 -18.56 23.47 -0.03
N SER A 278 -19.09 24.32 -0.90
CA SER A 278 -18.55 25.52 -1.53
C SER A 278 -17.19 25.97 -1.02
N PRO A 279 -16.23 26.26 -1.90
CA PRO A 279 -14.94 26.80 -1.48
C PRO A 279 -15.22 27.97 -0.54
N LEU A 280 -14.72 27.88 0.69
CA LEU A 280 -14.77 28.97 1.65
C LEU A 280 -14.21 30.21 0.94
N SER A 281 -14.96 31.30 0.96
CA SER A 281 -14.45 32.56 0.44
C SER A 281 -13.19 32.95 1.24
N ILE A 282 -12.31 33.73 0.64
CA ILE A 282 -11.09 34.24 1.32
C ILE A 282 -11.45 34.92 2.65
N ASP A 283 -12.58 35.59 2.72
CA ASP A 283 -13.06 36.25 3.93
C ASP A 283 -13.51 35.27 5.01
N GLU A 284 -14.05 34.12 4.64
CA GLU A 284 -14.40 33.04 5.58
C GLU A 284 -13.17 32.33 6.11
N VAL A 285 -12.14 32.13 5.29
CA VAL A 285 -10.84 31.58 5.71
C VAL A 285 -10.13 32.53 6.67
N LEU A 286 -10.17 33.82 6.42
CA LEU A 286 -9.61 34.88 7.29
C LEU A 286 -10.38 35.05 8.61
N ALA A 287 -11.66 34.69 8.64
CA ALA A 287 -12.50 34.74 9.84
C ALA A 287 -12.35 33.50 10.74
N LEU A 288 -11.69 32.42 10.27
CA LEU A 288 -11.39 31.24 11.08
C LEU A 288 -10.39 31.63 12.20
N PRO A 289 -10.66 31.29 13.46
CA PRO A 289 -9.73 31.59 14.54
C PRO A 289 -8.38 30.91 14.28
N ASN A 290 -7.28 31.64 14.54
CA ASN A 290 -5.88 31.24 14.36
C ASN A 290 -5.47 29.87 14.99
N LYS A 291 -6.39 29.13 15.59
CA LYS A 291 -6.20 27.78 16.13
C LYS A 291 -5.90 26.70 15.08
N TYR A 292 -6.10 26.99 13.80
CA TYR A 292 -5.84 26.03 12.70
C TYR A 292 -4.48 26.23 12.01
N ILE A 293 -3.70 27.24 12.41
CA ILE A 293 -2.45 27.64 11.73
C ILE A 293 -1.19 27.20 12.49
N ASN A 294 -1.29 26.78 13.74
CA ASN A 294 -0.14 26.30 14.50
C ASN A 294 -0.16 24.78 14.59
N ASN A 295 0.26 24.10 13.52
CA ASN A 295 0.96 22.83 13.63
C ASN A 295 2.46 23.16 13.65
N GLU A 296 2.93 23.55 14.85
CA GLU A 296 4.35 23.46 15.19
C GLU A 296 4.83 22.02 14.94
N ASP A 297 6.06 21.94 14.49
CA ASP A 297 6.89 20.78 14.29
C ASP A 297 6.44 19.55 15.10
N VAL A 298 5.60 18.72 14.51
CA VAL A 298 5.55 17.33 14.92
C VAL A 298 6.86 16.74 14.46
N ASP A 299 7.76 16.51 15.39
CA ASP A 299 9.00 15.78 15.19
C ASP A 299 8.74 14.66 14.19
N ARG A 300 9.41 14.77 13.05
CA ARG A 300 9.57 13.66 12.12
C ARG A 300 10.54 12.68 12.79
N GLU A 301 10.12 12.04 13.87
CA GLU A 301 10.65 10.72 14.15
C GLU A 301 10.40 9.93 12.87
N ALA A 302 11.47 9.51 12.23
CA ALA A 302 11.43 8.69 11.03
C ALA A 302 10.46 7.56 11.35
N GLU A 303 9.21 7.66 10.82
CA GLU A 303 8.19 6.66 11.12
C GLU A 303 8.74 5.36 10.58
N ALA A 304 9.12 4.48 11.49
CA ALA A 304 9.69 3.20 11.16
C ALA A 304 8.76 2.52 10.16
N LYS A 305 9.25 2.38 8.93
CA LYS A 305 8.57 1.63 7.88
C LYS A 305 8.48 0.19 8.37
N TYR A 306 7.31 -0.42 8.26
CA TYR A 306 7.17 -1.85 8.49
C TYR A 306 6.68 -2.56 7.23
N GLU A 307 7.15 -3.78 7.07
CA GLU A 307 6.81 -4.64 5.95
C GLU A 307 5.81 -5.68 6.40
N ALA A 308 4.71 -5.80 5.67
CA ALA A 308 3.71 -6.83 5.90
C ALA A 308 4.23 -8.20 5.41
N ILE A 309 3.88 -9.26 6.15
CA ILE A 309 4.30 -10.64 5.80
C ILE A 309 3.60 -11.19 4.56
N ILE A 310 2.64 -10.47 3.99
CA ILE A 310 1.86 -10.85 2.82
C ILE A 310 1.51 -9.60 2.00
N ASP A 311 1.50 -9.72 0.68
CA ASP A 311 1.04 -8.67 -0.23
C ASP A 311 -0.48 -8.70 -0.42
N PHE A 312 -1.02 -7.64 -0.98
CA PHE A 312 -2.47 -7.46 -1.13
C PHE A 312 -3.15 -8.52 -2.03
N PRO A 313 -2.60 -8.95 -3.18
CA PRO A 313 -3.20 -10.02 -3.97
C PRO A 313 -3.35 -11.34 -3.19
N ASN A 314 -2.32 -11.73 -2.43
CA ASN A 314 -2.42 -12.91 -1.57
C ASN A 314 -3.36 -12.69 -0.38
N PHE A 315 -3.47 -11.48 0.16
CA PHE A 315 -4.47 -11.13 1.18
C PHE A 315 -5.90 -11.29 0.64
N LEU A 316 -6.18 -10.88 -0.60
CA LEU A 316 -7.46 -11.11 -1.26
C LEU A 316 -7.78 -12.60 -1.42
N MET A 317 -6.78 -13.43 -1.74
CA MET A 317 -6.98 -14.88 -1.81
C MET A 317 -7.38 -15.49 -0.46
N LEU A 318 -6.85 -14.97 0.66
CA LEU A 318 -7.30 -15.35 2.00
C LEU A 318 -8.79 -15.01 2.21
N LEU A 319 -9.23 -13.82 1.76
CA LEU A 319 -10.64 -13.41 1.86
C LEU A 319 -11.56 -14.27 0.99
N PHE A 320 -11.14 -14.62 -0.24
CA PHE A 320 -11.90 -15.54 -1.08
C PHE A 320 -12.00 -16.93 -0.45
N LYS A 321 -10.92 -17.40 0.16
CA LYS A 321 -10.93 -18.68 0.89
C LYS A 321 -11.83 -18.65 2.13
N LEU A 322 -11.99 -17.51 2.81
CA LEU A 322 -12.98 -17.34 3.88
C LEU A 322 -14.43 -17.49 3.37
N LYS A 323 -14.68 -17.17 2.09
CA LYS A 323 -16.00 -17.36 1.45
C LYS A 323 -16.19 -18.76 0.92
N ASN A 324 -15.15 -19.37 0.37
CA ASN A 324 -15.17 -20.74 -0.15
C ASN A 324 -13.86 -21.45 0.21
N SER A 325 -13.94 -22.41 1.12
CA SER A 325 -12.79 -23.16 1.65
C SER A 325 -11.99 -23.92 0.59
N GLU A 326 -12.59 -24.22 -0.57
CA GLU A 326 -11.94 -24.91 -1.69
C GLU A 326 -10.94 -24.03 -2.46
N CYS A 327 -10.97 -22.68 -2.27
CA CYS A 327 -10.07 -21.78 -2.96
C CYS A 327 -8.60 -22.06 -2.60
N GLN A 328 -7.75 -22.07 -3.63
CA GLN A 328 -6.30 -22.20 -3.45
C GLN A 328 -5.68 -20.85 -3.05
N LEU A 329 -4.71 -20.88 -2.13
CA LEU A 329 -3.99 -19.67 -1.70
C LEU A 329 -2.87 -19.33 -2.70
N ASN A 330 -3.21 -18.88 -3.89
CA ASN A 330 -2.25 -18.49 -4.92
C ASN A 330 -2.78 -17.30 -5.72
N ALA A 331 -2.13 -16.15 -5.58
CA ALA A 331 -2.52 -14.90 -6.23
C ALA A 331 -2.57 -14.97 -7.77
N ASN A 332 -1.84 -15.90 -8.39
CA ASN A 332 -1.90 -16.11 -9.85
C ASN A 332 -3.28 -16.57 -10.34
N TYR A 333 -4.17 -16.97 -9.44
CA TYR A 333 -5.54 -17.37 -9.76
C TYR A 333 -6.58 -16.37 -9.24
N LEU A 334 -6.18 -15.15 -8.90
CA LEU A 334 -7.05 -14.17 -8.28
C LEU A 334 -8.28 -13.86 -9.14
N LEU A 335 -8.07 -13.52 -10.40
CA LEU A 335 -9.15 -13.18 -11.33
C LEU A 335 -10.02 -14.39 -11.66
N SER A 336 -9.44 -15.57 -11.89
CA SER A 336 -10.20 -16.80 -12.14
C SER A 336 -11.05 -17.19 -10.92
N THR A 337 -10.48 -17.11 -9.72
CA THR A 337 -11.21 -17.37 -8.46
C THR A 337 -12.37 -16.38 -8.27
N TYR A 338 -12.14 -15.09 -8.54
CA TYR A 338 -13.23 -14.12 -8.50
C TYR A 338 -14.34 -14.45 -9.49
N ASN A 339 -14.01 -14.81 -10.74
CA ASN A 339 -14.99 -15.17 -11.76
C ASN A 339 -15.84 -16.38 -11.39
N GLU A 340 -15.29 -17.35 -10.67
CA GLU A 340 -16.01 -18.50 -10.12
C GLU A 340 -16.98 -18.11 -8.99
N LEU A 341 -16.60 -17.11 -8.18
CA LEU A 341 -17.32 -16.72 -6.97
C LEU A 341 -18.27 -15.53 -7.17
N LYS A 342 -18.15 -14.75 -8.25
CA LYS A 342 -18.80 -13.45 -8.44
C LYS A 342 -20.30 -13.44 -8.24
N GLU A 343 -21.01 -14.52 -8.63
CA GLU A 343 -22.45 -14.64 -8.46
C GLU A 343 -22.89 -14.78 -6.98
N ASN A 344 -21.95 -15.18 -6.10
CA ASN A 344 -22.16 -15.38 -4.68
C ASN A 344 -21.53 -14.27 -3.82
N ILE A 345 -20.92 -13.26 -4.45
CA ILE A 345 -20.27 -12.16 -3.74
C ILE A 345 -21.16 -10.91 -3.78
N ASN A 346 -21.56 -10.46 -2.59
CA ASN A 346 -22.07 -9.10 -2.41
C ASN A 346 -20.90 -8.16 -2.18
N SER A 347 -20.69 -7.17 -3.06
CA SER A 347 -19.53 -6.28 -3.02
C SER A 347 -19.42 -5.49 -1.72
N MET A 348 -20.54 -4.95 -1.18
CA MET A 348 -20.52 -4.19 0.06
C MET A 348 -20.24 -5.07 1.28
N LEU A 349 -20.80 -6.28 1.34
CA LEU A 349 -20.47 -7.24 2.39
C LEU A 349 -19.01 -7.71 2.29
N PHE A 350 -18.49 -7.87 1.09
CA PHE A 350 -17.10 -8.24 0.88
C PHE A 350 -16.14 -7.15 1.38
N ILE A 351 -16.39 -5.88 1.03
CA ILE A 351 -15.51 -4.78 1.43
C ILE A 351 -15.53 -4.53 2.94
N THR A 352 -16.69 -4.69 3.61
CA THR A 352 -16.78 -4.60 5.08
C THR A 352 -16.06 -5.76 5.77
N THR A 353 -16.17 -6.98 5.22
CA THR A 353 -15.39 -8.13 5.68
C THR A 353 -13.89 -7.90 5.50
N MET A 354 -13.49 -7.37 4.34
CA MET A 354 -12.09 -7.02 4.05
C MET A 354 -11.56 -6.00 5.07
N LEU A 355 -12.32 -4.95 5.36
CA LEU A 355 -11.95 -3.94 6.35
C LEU A 355 -11.78 -4.55 7.75
N LYS A 356 -12.71 -5.42 8.18
CA LYS A 356 -12.61 -6.13 9.46
C LYS A 356 -11.35 -7.00 9.52
N VAL A 357 -11.16 -7.87 8.53
CA VAL A 357 -10.02 -8.79 8.50
C VAL A 357 -8.69 -8.03 8.39
N ARG A 358 -8.66 -6.92 7.64
CA ARG A 358 -7.48 -6.05 7.54
C ARG A 358 -7.15 -5.38 8.88
N THR A 359 -8.16 -4.93 9.62
CA THR A 359 -7.98 -4.36 10.97
C THR A 359 -7.44 -5.41 11.95
N LEU A 360 -7.96 -6.64 11.89
CA LEU A 360 -7.48 -7.77 12.69
C LEU A 360 -6.04 -8.17 12.31
N PHE A 361 -5.74 -8.21 11.00
CA PHE A 361 -4.40 -8.47 10.49
C PHE A 361 -3.40 -7.44 11.01
N ASP A 362 -3.74 -6.14 10.94
CA ASP A 362 -2.86 -5.07 11.41
C ASP A 362 -2.56 -5.16 12.90
N ARG A 363 -3.52 -5.65 13.68
CA ARG A 363 -3.42 -5.69 15.15
C ARG A 363 -2.79 -6.97 15.69
N TYR A 364 -3.07 -8.12 15.07
CA TYR A 364 -2.76 -9.43 15.63
C TYR A 364 -1.83 -10.29 14.76
N VAL A 365 -1.32 -9.78 13.67
CA VAL A 365 -0.33 -10.47 12.84
C VAL A 365 0.99 -9.69 12.84
N ILE A 366 2.10 -10.40 12.96
CA ILE A 366 3.44 -9.80 13.00
C ILE A 366 3.77 -9.03 11.72
N LYS A 367 4.63 -8.04 11.86
CA LYS A 367 5.23 -7.26 10.78
C LYS A 367 6.73 -7.14 11.03
N ALA A 368 7.50 -7.03 9.93
CA ALA A 368 8.92 -6.73 10.04
C ALA A 368 9.12 -5.20 10.11
N GLN A 369 9.95 -4.73 11.03
CA GLN A 369 10.32 -3.34 11.20
C GLN A 369 11.84 -3.21 11.16
N GLY A 370 12.39 -2.36 10.28
CA GLY A 370 13.78 -1.93 10.28
C GLY A 370 13.94 -0.63 11.04
N GLU A 371 15.09 -0.41 11.70
CA GLU A 371 15.40 0.87 12.34
C GLU A 371 15.81 1.91 11.30
N ASN A 372 16.44 1.49 10.18
CA ASN A 372 16.81 2.32 9.02
C ASN A 372 16.60 1.55 7.72
N GLU A 373 16.61 2.24 6.56
CA GLU A 373 16.48 1.62 5.22
C GLU A 373 17.61 0.63 4.87
N GLU A 374 18.75 0.69 5.58
CA GLU A 374 19.94 -0.16 5.38
C GLU A 374 20.06 -1.29 6.41
N ASP A 375 19.12 -1.39 7.38
CA ASP A 375 19.21 -2.42 8.42
C ASP A 375 18.83 -3.79 7.89
N GLU A 376 19.83 -4.68 7.82
CA GLU A 376 19.61 -6.12 7.56
C GLU A 376 18.91 -6.83 8.74
N ASN A 377 18.84 -6.21 9.91
CA ASN A 377 18.25 -6.76 11.13
C ASN A 377 16.80 -6.28 11.31
N LEU A 378 15.86 -6.95 10.64
CA LEU A 378 14.44 -6.71 10.82
C LEU A 378 13.95 -7.25 12.17
N LYS A 379 13.24 -6.43 12.93
CA LYS A 379 12.59 -6.84 14.18
C LYS A 379 11.12 -7.17 13.92
N TRP A 380 10.66 -8.29 14.47
CA TRP A 380 9.24 -8.64 14.44
C TRP A 380 8.46 -7.85 15.49
N ILE A 381 7.40 -7.20 15.05
CA ILE A 381 6.53 -6.38 15.91
C ILE A 381 5.07 -6.75 15.74
N MET A 382 4.28 -6.47 16.78
CA MET A 382 2.82 -6.58 16.80
C MET A 382 2.26 -5.38 17.56
N LEU A 383 1.57 -4.48 16.85
CA LEU A 383 1.17 -3.17 17.37
C LEU A 383 -0.33 -2.92 17.18
N LYS A 384 -0.94 -2.25 18.16
CA LYS A 384 -2.29 -1.69 18.06
C LYS A 384 -2.27 -0.16 18.09
N PRO A 385 -3.18 0.49 17.36
CA PRO A 385 -3.36 1.94 17.44
C PRO A 385 -3.99 2.36 18.77
N TYR A 386 -3.71 3.59 19.20
CA TYR A 386 -4.39 4.23 20.32
C TYR A 386 -4.40 5.75 20.13
N SER A 387 -5.31 6.41 20.86
CA SER A 387 -5.39 7.88 20.88
C SER A 387 -4.50 8.44 21.98
N SER A 388 -3.55 9.30 21.60
CA SER A 388 -2.76 10.09 22.54
C SER A 388 -3.24 11.56 22.52
N LYS A 389 -3.27 12.22 23.69
CA LYS A 389 -3.61 13.63 23.80
C LYS A 389 -2.32 14.45 23.85
N GLU A 390 -2.04 15.18 22.78
CA GLU A 390 -0.96 16.15 22.74
C GLU A 390 -1.54 17.56 22.51
N MET A 391 -1.23 18.50 23.38
CA MET A 391 -1.55 19.94 23.27
C MET A 391 -2.93 20.28 22.67
N ASN A 392 -4.03 19.61 23.10
CA ASN A 392 -5.40 19.75 22.59
C ASN A 392 -5.72 19.08 21.24
N SER A 393 -4.84 18.28 20.65
CA SER A 393 -5.13 17.42 19.51
C SER A 393 -5.09 15.94 19.90
N LEU A 394 -5.97 15.14 19.27
CA LEU A 394 -5.94 13.68 19.37
C LEU A 394 -5.02 13.17 18.25
N THR A 395 -3.88 12.61 18.63
CA THR A 395 -2.92 12.00 17.71
C THR A 395 -3.03 10.49 17.73
N LEU A 396 -2.88 9.85 16.56
CA LEU A 396 -2.82 8.41 16.42
C LEU A 396 -1.39 7.95 16.69
N LYS A 397 -1.22 7.14 17.75
CA LYS A 397 0.04 6.46 18.08
C LYS A 397 -0.15 4.95 18.09
N PHE A 398 0.96 4.21 18.16
CA PHE A 398 0.99 2.75 18.18
C PHE A 398 1.73 2.25 19.42
N ARG A 399 1.24 1.14 19.98
CA ARG A 399 1.84 0.46 21.12
C ARG A 399 1.70 -1.05 20.97
N ASN A 400 2.38 -1.80 21.80
CA ASN A 400 2.23 -3.25 21.87
C ASN A 400 0.76 -3.67 21.97
N THR A 401 0.35 -4.67 21.19
CA THR A 401 -1.06 -5.04 20.99
C THR A 401 -1.74 -5.42 22.31
N PHE A 402 -1.08 -6.14 23.18
CA PHE A 402 -1.65 -6.59 24.45
C PHE A 402 -1.28 -5.71 25.64
N SER A 403 -0.60 -4.58 25.43
CA SER A 403 -0.35 -3.60 26.49
C SER A 403 -1.62 -2.79 26.79
N ASN A 404 -1.95 -2.64 28.06
CA ASN A 404 -3.13 -1.87 28.52
C ASN A 404 -2.81 -0.44 28.97
N ARG A 405 -1.64 0.13 28.60
CA ARG A 405 -1.15 1.35 29.21
C ARG A 405 -1.44 2.63 28.46
N THR A 406 -1.65 3.63 29.28
CA THR A 406 -1.40 5.05 29.08
C THR A 406 0.03 5.38 29.51
N ASP A 407 0.69 6.25 28.83
CA ASP A 407 2.12 6.59 28.69
C ASP A 407 3.08 6.56 29.91
N ASP A 408 2.65 6.33 31.16
CA ASP A 408 3.48 6.60 32.36
C ASP A 408 3.66 5.48 33.40
N ALA A 409 3.28 4.27 33.13
CA ALA A 409 3.41 3.21 34.16
C ALA A 409 4.29 2.01 33.69
N ASN A 410 5.03 1.29 34.60
CA ASN A 410 5.86 0.11 34.31
C ASN A 410 5.11 -1.05 33.65
N GLU A 411 5.58 -1.74 32.60
CA GLU A 411 4.89 -2.83 31.88
C GLU A 411 4.57 -3.99 32.82
N ASN A 412 3.38 -4.59 32.68
CA ASN A 412 3.08 -5.84 33.36
C ASN A 412 3.96 -6.90 32.69
N GLU A 413 4.93 -7.44 33.41
CA GLU A 413 5.84 -8.48 32.91
C GLU A 413 5.08 -9.65 32.25
N GLU A 414 3.89 -10.00 32.76
CA GLU A 414 3.05 -11.07 32.19
C GLU A 414 2.47 -10.70 30.81
N GLU A 415 2.07 -9.44 30.59
CA GLU A 415 1.52 -9.00 29.28
C GLU A 415 2.62 -8.90 28.23
N GLU A 416 3.80 -8.46 28.61
CA GLU A 416 4.97 -8.42 27.74
C GLU A 416 5.44 -9.83 27.37
N ASP A 417 5.50 -10.75 28.33
CA ASP A 417 5.90 -12.13 28.10
C ASP A 417 4.94 -12.88 27.18
N ILE A 418 3.63 -12.70 27.33
CA ILE A 418 2.66 -13.35 26.43
C ILE A 418 2.73 -12.78 25.00
N GLN A 419 2.93 -11.46 24.84
CA GLN A 419 3.12 -10.86 23.53
C GLN A 419 4.40 -11.35 22.86
N LYS A 420 5.53 -11.40 23.58
CA LYS A 420 6.79 -11.97 23.08
C LYS A 420 6.61 -13.42 22.63
N LYS A 421 5.84 -14.22 23.41
CA LYS A 421 5.53 -15.60 23.04
C LYS A 421 4.75 -15.68 21.72
N ILE A 422 3.71 -14.86 21.53
CA ILE A 422 2.90 -14.84 20.32
C ILE A 422 3.76 -14.41 19.12
N ILE A 423 4.57 -13.35 19.27
CA ILE A 423 5.48 -12.91 18.21
C ILE A 423 6.44 -14.05 17.82
N MET A 424 7.00 -14.79 18.79
CA MET A 424 7.90 -15.91 18.51
C MET A 424 7.19 -17.08 17.81
N GLN A 425 5.94 -17.36 18.19
CA GLN A 425 5.12 -18.39 17.52
C GLN A 425 4.88 -18.03 16.04
N GLU A 426 4.46 -16.79 15.77
CA GLU A 426 4.17 -16.34 14.41
C GLU A 426 5.44 -16.18 13.58
N SER A 427 6.54 -15.68 14.13
CA SER A 427 7.83 -15.55 13.43
C SER A 427 8.39 -16.93 13.05
N MET A 428 8.32 -17.91 13.95
CA MET A 428 8.67 -19.30 13.66
C MET A 428 7.86 -19.86 12.49
N LEU A 429 6.55 -19.64 12.49
CA LEU A 429 5.67 -20.04 11.39
C LEU A 429 6.01 -19.29 10.09
N GLN A 430 6.26 -17.97 10.17
CA GLN A 430 6.59 -17.15 9.01
C GLN A 430 7.92 -17.60 8.37
N VAL A 431 8.94 -17.88 9.16
CA VAL A 431 10.24 -18.35 8.65
C VAL A 431 10.13 -19.78 8.08
N SER A 432 9.32 -20.63 8.69
CA SER A 432 9.07 -21.99 8.22
C SER A 432 8.31 -22.03 6.88
N PHE A 433 7.41 -21.06 6.65
CA PHE A 433 6.52 -20.98 5.50
C PHE A 433 6.73 -19.70 4.70
N ARG A 434 7.98 -19.39 4.35
CA ARG A 434 8.33 -18.17 3.57
C ARG A 434 7.60 -18.07 2.24
N ASN A 435 7.27 -19.19 1.59
CA ASN A 435 6.55 -19.18 0.33
C ASN A 435 5.09 -18.76 0.54
N LYS A 436 4.69 -17.69 -0.16
CA LYS A 436 3.34 -17.09 -0.10
C LYS A 436 2.20 -18.10 -0.36
N LYS A 437 2.48 -19.18 -1.11
CA LYS A 437 1.50 -20.23 -1.46
C LYS A 437 1.16 -21.19 -0.30
N TYR A 438 1.95 -21.21 0.78
CA TYR A 438 1.80 -22.19 1.86
C TYR A 438 1.39 -21.58 3.20
N LYS A 439 0.85 -20.37 3.21
CA LYS A 439 0.43 -19.67 4.44
C LYS A 439 -0.93 -20.16 4.99
N ASN A 440 -1.15 -21.49 5.06
CA ASN A 440 -2.36 -22.03 5.65
C ASN A 440 -2.53 -21.65 7.13
N TRP A 441 -1.41 -21.53 7.86
CA TRP A 441 -1.44 -21.08 9.25
C TRP A 441 -2.05 -19.66 9.38
N LEU A 442 -1.68 -18.76 8.47
CA LEU A 442 -2.21 -17.40 8.45
C LEU A 442 -3.70 -17.37 8.10
N PHE A 443 -4.12 -18.23 7.16
CA PHE A 443 -5.54 -18.39 6.83
C PHE A 443 -6.35 -18.84 8.04
N GLU A 444 -5.93 -19.91 8.73
CA GLU A 444 -6.61 -20.45 9.89
C GLU A 444 -6.60 -19.46 11.06
N LEU A 445 -5.51 -18.71 11.24
CA LEU A 445 -5.41 -17.63 12.21
C LEU A 445 -6.44 -16.51 11.91
N LEU A 446 -6.48 -16.02 10.66
CA LEU A 446 -7.42 -14.97 10.27
C LEU A 446 -8.88 -15.44 10.31
N GLN A 447 -9.14 -16.71 10.00
CA GLN A 447 -10.46 -17.32 10.17
C GLN A 447 -10.89 -17.31 11.63
N TRP A 448 -10.02 -17.74 12.53
CA TRP A 448 -10.28 -17.73 13.97
C TRP A 448 -10.45 -16.30 14.51
N LEU A 449 -9.61 -15.35 14.08
CA LEU A 449 -9.72 -13.95 14.46
C LEU A 449 -11.02 -13.32 13.95
N ASN A 450 -11.47 -13.64 12.74
CA ASN A 450 -12.68 -13.07 12.15
C ASN A 450 -13.96 -13.43 12.91
N GLU A 451 -13.93 -14.48 13.72
CA GLU A 451 -15.03 -14.84 14.63
C GLU A 451 -15.07 -13.98 15.91
N LYS A 452 -14.03 -13.17 16.15
CA LYS A 452 -13.89 -12.30 17.32
C LYS A 452 -14.26 -10.86 17.00
N GLU A 453 -14.56 -10.08 18.04
CA GLU A 453 -14.57 -8.62 17.95
C GLU A 453 -13.13 -8.09 17.92
N VAL A 454 -12.94 -6.95 17.25
CA VAL A 454 -11.59 -6.42 16.95
C VAL A 454 -10.78 -6.10 18.22
N ASP A 455 -11.43 -5.71 19.30
CA ASP A 455 -10.80 -5.34 20.57
C ASP A 455 -10.84 -6.44 21.64
N ASN A 456 -11.50 -7.57 21.37
CA ASN A 456 -11.78 -8.62 22.36
C ASN A 456 -11.07 -9.94 22.03
N VAL A 457 -9.78 -9.87 21.68
CA VAL A 457 -8.95 -11.06 21.49
C VAL A 457 -8.10 -11.29 22.72
N ASN A 458 -8.36 -12.40 23.40
CA ASN A 458 -7.59 -12.79 24.58
C ASN A 458 -6.21 -13.34 24.18
N PRO A 459 -5.09 -12.77 24.69
CA PRO A 459 -3.74 -13.19 24.30
C PRO A 459 -3.44 -14.65 24.67
N LYS A 460 -3.98 -15.15 25.78
CA LYS A 460 -3.79 -16.57 26.19
C LYS A 460 -4.52 -17.53 25.24
N GLU A 461 -5.72 -17.14 24.77
CA GLU A 461 -6.46 -17.94 23.76
C GLU A 461 -5.74 -17.93 22.41
N LEU A 462 -5.22 -16.77 21.98
CA LEU A 462 -4.44 -16.65 20.73
C LEU A 462 -3.17 -17.51 20.78
N SER A 463 -2.38 -17.39 21.84
CA SER A 463 -1.19 -18.23 22.03
C SER A 463 -1.52 -19.72 22.06
N ALA A 464 -2.61 -20.12 22.75
CA ALA A 464 -3.05 -21.51 22.78
C ALA A 464 -3.52 -22.03 21.41
N PHE A 465 -4.18 -21.18 20.63
CA PHE A 465 -4.55 -21.50 19.23
C PHE A 465 -3.30 -21.79 18.40
N LEU A 466 -2.30 -20.91 18.46
CA LEU A 466 -1.03 -21.07 17.72
C LEU A 466 -0.27 -22.32 18.19
N ASP A 467 -0.14 -22.57 19.51
CA ASP A 467 0.47 -23.79 20.05
C ASP A 467 -0.22 -25.05 19.51
N LYS A 468 -1.56 -25.07 19.51
CA LYS A 468 -2.33 -26.19 18.99
C LYS A 468 -2.08 -26.40 17.48
N TRP A 469 -2.02 -25.32 16.71
CA TRP A 469 -1.75 -25.39 15.28
C TRP A 469 -0.35 -25.96 15.00
N ILE A 470 0.67 -25.44 15.69
CA ILE A 470 2.08 -25.85 15.58
C ILE A 470 2.23 -27.35 15.88
N VAL A 471 1.68 -27.78 17.01
CA VAL A 471 1.75 -29.19 17.46
C VAL A 471 1.01 -30.11 16.49
N ASN A 472 -0.18 -29.73 16.03
CA ASN A 472 -0.93 -30.52 15.05
C ASN A 472 -0.18 -30.65 13.74
N TYR A 473 0.44 -29.57 13.26
CA TYR A 473 1.22 -29.61 12.02
C TYR A 473 2.45 -30.52 12.15
N TYR A 474 3.15 -30.46 13.29
CA TYR A 474 4.26 -31.34 13.60
C TYR A 474 3.84 -32.82 13.53
N TYR A 475 2.75 -33.20 14.16
CA TYR A 475 2.25 -34.58 14.12
C TYR A 475 1.76 -35.02 12.73
N GLN A 476 1.25 -34.10 11.92
CA GLN A 476 0.90 -34.40 10.52
C GLN A 476 2.13 -34.69 9.68
N LEU A 477 3.21 -33.93 9.85
CA LEU A 477 4.50 -34.19 9.20
C LEU A 477 5.06 -35.54 9.62
N ASP A 478 5.08 -35.83 10.92
CA ASP A 478 5.56 -37.09 11.47
C ASP A 478 4.81 -38.28 10.87
N LYS A 479 3.50 -38.22 10.77
CA LYS A 479 2.68 -39.26 10.12
C LYS A 479 3.01 -39.46 8.63
N LYS A 480 3.28 -38.39 7.90
CA LYS A 480 3.61 -38.46 6.46
C LYS A 480 4.99 -39.04 6.20
N THR A 481 5.92 -38.83 7.12
CA THR A 481 7.32 -39.29 6.97
C THR A 481 7.55 -40.70 7.46
N LYS A 482 6.64 -41.27 8.26
CA LYS A 482 6.71 -42.66 8.72
C LYS A 482 6.48 -43.64 7.58
N SER A 483 7.56 -44.24 7.11
CA SER A 483 7.52 -45.33 6.10
C SER A 483 7.13 -46.69 6.69
N ALA A 484 7.14 -46.86 8.02
CA ALA A 484 6.76 -48.10 8.72
C ALA A 484 6.11 -47.80 10.07
N PRO A 485 5.07 -48.55 10.49
CA PRO A 485 4.25 -48.24 11.66
C PRO A 485 4.96 -48.40 13.03
N ASN A 486 6.23 -48.84 13.08
CA ASN A 486 6.93 -49.17 14.34
C ASN A 486 8.27 -48.44 14.55
N THR A 487 8.56 -47.34 13.85
CA THR A 487 9.77 -46.56 14.13
C THR A 487 9.44 -45.42 15.13
N GLU A 488 10.13 -45.38 16.28
CA GLU A 488 9.98 -44.37 17.30
C GLU A 488 10.35 -42.95 16.83
N TRP A 489 11.23 -42.83 15.81
CA TRP A 489 11.72 -41.55 15.28
C TRP A 489 11.65 -41.53 13.75
N SER A 490 10.71 -40.74 13.21
CA SER A 490 10.47 -40.71 11.77
C SER A 490 11.42 -39.80 11.00
N PHE A 491 12.00 -38.77 11.64
CA PHE A 491 12.88 -37.81 10.96
C PHE A 491 14.33 -38.26 10.82
N GLU A 492 14.80 -39.24 11.59
CA GLU A 492 16.18 -39.77 11.47
C GLU A 492 16.54 -40.30 10.07
N ALA A 493 15.55 -40.82 9.35
CA ALA A 493 15.75 -41.36 8.01
C ALA A 493 15.83 -40.29 6.90
N LEU A 494 15.44 -39.04 7.16
CA LEU A 494 15.33 -37.98 6.15
C LEU A 494 16.64 -37.21 5.95
N GLY A 495 17.53 -37.18 6.94
CA GLY A 495 18.79 -36.43 6.85
C GLY A 495 18.55 -34.95 6.41
N THR A 496 19.13 -34.57 5.27
CA THR A 496 19.00 -33.22 4.67
C THR A 496 17.61 -32.89 4.16
N ASP A 497 16.74 -33.86 3.98
CA ASP A 497 15.35 -33.67 3.52
C ASP A 497 14.38 -33.39 4.68
N THR A 498 14.89 -33.27 5.91
CA THR A 498 14.07 -32.86 7.06
C THR A 498 13.46 -31.47 6.83
N PRO A 499 12.12 -31.31 6.96
CA PRO A 499 11.48 -30.04 6.74
C PRO A 499 12.02 -28.93 7.65
N HIS A 500 12.29 -27.75 7.12
CA HIS A 500 12.76 -26.58 7.90
C HIS A 500 11.90 -26.26 9.14
N PHE A 501 10.60 -26.51 9.04
CA PHE A 501 9.68 -26.35 10.17
C PHE A 501 10.15 -27.12 11.43
N VAL A 502 10.71 -28.31 11.27
CA VAL A 502 11.15 -29.15 12.41
C VAL A 502 12.28 -28.45 13.17
N PHE A 503 13.25 -27.86 12.47
CA PHE A 503 14.37 -27.14 13.09
C PHE A 503 13.85 -25.87 13.79
N ASN A 504 13.05 -25.08 13.11
CA ASN A 504 12.47 -23.86 13.69
C ASN A 504 11.58 -24.17 14.92
N PHE A 505 10.87 -25.30 14.90
CA PHE A 505 10.08 -25.74 16.06
C PHE A 505 10.96 -26.16 17.24
N ILE A 506 12.09 -26.80 16.97
CA ILE A 506 13.07 -27.12 18.02
C ILE A 506 13.63 -25.84 18.62
N ASP A 507 14.02 -24.85 17.82
CA ASP A 507 14.51 -23.56 18.29
C ASP A 507 13.46 -22.84 19.14
N TYR A 508 12.21 -22.83 18.71
CA TYR A 508 11.09 -22.31 19.52
C TYR A 508 10.94 -23.02 20.88
N LEU A 509 11.07 -24.35 20.91
CA LEU A 509 11.02 -25.11 22.16
C LEU A 509 12.21 -24.79 23.08
N TYR A 510 13.41 -24.59 22.53
CA TYR A 510 14.57 -24.14 23.29
C TYR A 510 14.35 -22.75 23.88
N TRP A 511 13.80 -21.82 23.10
CA TRP A 511 13.47 -20.49 23.56
C TRP A 511 12.47 -20.52 24.75
N ILE A 512 11.39 -21.30 24.65
CA ILE A 512 10.45 -21.49 25.77
C ILE A 512 11.14 -22.08 27.00
N ALA A 513 11.97 -23.11 26.82
CA ALA A 513 12.67 -23.79 27.91
C ALA A 513 13.64 -22.82 28.64
N SER A 514 14.32 -21.93 27.91
CA SER A 514 15.22 -20.93 28.49
C SER A 514 14.47 -19.96 29.41
N ARG A 515 13.30 -19.47 28.99
CA ARG A 515 12.48 -18.53 29.77
C ARG A 515 11.86 -19.16 31.03
N THR A 516 11.56 -20.44 30.99
CA THR A 516 10.97 -21.16 32.13
C THR A 516 12.01 -21.61 33.18
N LYS A 517 13.28 -21.20 33.06
CA LYS A 517 14.40 -21.62 33.93
C LYS A 517 14.58 -23.15 34.03
N ARG A 518 14.03 -23.91 33.11
CA ARG A 518 14.12 -25.38 33.06
C ARG A 518 15.39 -25.89 32.34
N ALA A 519 16.12 -24.99 31.67
CA ALA A 519 17.35 -25.31 30.99
C ALA A 519 18.48 -24.37 31.47
N ASN A 520 19.65 -24.95 31.83
CA ASN A 520 20.91 -24.22 32.05
C ASN A 520 21.52 -23.85 30.70
N ILE A 521 20.88 -22.97 29.93
CA ILE A 521 21.39 -22.51 28.63
C ILE A 521 22.27 -21.29 28.87
N ARG A 522 23.55 -21.37 28.52
CA ARG A 522 24.56 -20.32 28.76
C ARG A 522 24.49 -19.10 27.82
N TYR A 523 23.57 -19.06 26.84
CA TYR A 523 23.50 -18.04 25.79
C TYR A 523 22.05 -17.52 25.65
N ILE A 524 21.50 -16.93 26.74
CA ILE A 524 20.12 -16.42 26.73
C ILE A 524 20.00 -15.15 25.85
N ASP A 525 21.04 -14.32 25.80
CA ASP A 525 21.02 -13.03 25.08
C ASP A 525 21.05 -13.19 23.53
N GLU A 526 21.57 -14.31 23.02
CA GLU A 526 21.58 -14.59 21.59
C GLU A 526 20.29 -15.24 21.08
N VAL A 527 19.49 -15.82 21.98
CA VAL A 527 18.26 -16.58 21.62
C VAL A 527 17.08 -15.64 21.32
N ASP A 528 17.03 -14.45 21.88
CA ASP A 528 15.98 -13.45 21.61
C ASP A 528 16.06 -12.86 20.18
N ASN A 529 17.16 -13.11 19.44
CA ASN A 529 17.38 -12.63 18.07
C ASN A 529 17.33 -13.77 17.02
N PHE A 530 16.81 -14.94 17.36
CA PHE A 530 16.80 -16.12 16.46
C PHE A 530 15.86 -15.99 15.25
N TYR A 531 14.89 -15.07 15.27
CA TYR A 531 13.90 -14.93 14.19
C TYR A 531 13.72 -13.49 13.75
#